data_30ad383b68ea7a5f2fdd2303e943642f
#
_entry.id   30ad383b68ea7a5f2fdd2303e943642f
#
_cell.length_a   1.000
_cell.length_b   1.000
_cell.length_c   1.000
_cell.angle_alpha   90.00
_cell.angle_beta   90.00
_cell.angle_gamma   90.00
#
_symmetry.space_group_name_H-M   'P 1'
#
loop_
_entity.id
_entity.type
_entity.pdbx_description
1 polymer ?
#
loop_
_entity_poly.entity_id
_entity_poly.type
_entity_poly.pdbx_seq_one_letter_code
_entity_poly.pdbx_strand_id
1 'polypeptide(L)'
;MPKILHTADWQMGRAFTRFETEDGAALVEARFEAIETLARLATENQCDAVLVAGDVFDAQTVADRTIRRVFNGTQGFAGPWVMLPGNHDAALAESVWTRAQRLGAVPENVHLALHPGVIDLEPQSLSILCAPLTQRHTYSDLTEPFSGYQTPEGFLRVGLAHGSVQGLLPDEIDSANPIAPNRAEASRLDYLALGDWHGTKQIDERTWYSGTPEPERFRNNEAGNALIVDVSEPGATATVTPVPTGRYQWHQLRETLAVHSDLEQLLECLSSLPESAVVDLRLDGSVTLAGEEALLKALSVAEARFRSLRCERSGLQLAPTDEDIAALKADGYVGEVVESLRERQEAAQDDVARDALAILAGLLREREQEAAQ
;
A
#
# COMPACT_ATOMS: atom_id res chain seq x y z
N MET A 1 -10.57 22.56 21.61
CA MET A 1 -9.95 21.27 21.95
C MET A 1 -9.12 20.85 20.76
N PRO A 2 -7.83 20.60 20.96
CA PRO A 2 -6.95 20.36 19.83
C PRO A 2 -7.32 19.10 19.07
N LYS A 3 -7.39 19.23 17.76
CA LYS A 3 -7.63 18.17 16.80
C LYS A 3 -6.43 18.03 15.89
N ILE A 4 -5.93 16.81 15.70
CA ILE A 4 -4.70 16.53 14.99
C ILE A 4 -5.01 15.62 13.80
N LEU A 5 -4.37 15.85 12.65
CA LEU A 5 -4.26 14.86 11.60
C LEU A 5 -2.93 14.14 11.76
N HIS A 6 -2.95 12.81 11.90
CA HIS A 6 -1.77 11.96 11.99
C HIS A 6 -1.60 11.15 10.69
N THR A 7 -0.42 11.23 10.10
CA THR A 7 0.00 10.50 8.88
C THR A 7 1.46 10.09 9.00
N ALA A 8 1.90 9.12 8.20
CA ALA A 8 3.28 8.62 8.15
C ALA A 8 3.59 7.95 6.80
N ASP A 9 4.82 7.54 6.60
CA ASP A 9 5.24 6.61 5.55
C ASP A 9 4.83 7.07 4.13
N TRP A 10 5.06 8.35 3.82
CA TRP A 10 4.74 8.93 2.52
C TRP A 10 5.61 8.35 1.40
N GLN A 11 6.83 7.91 1.70
CA GLN A 11 7.79 7.24 0.82
C GLN A 11 7.96 7.97 -0.52
N MET A 12 8.08 9.31 -0.48
CA MET A 12 8.16 10.16 -1.67
C MET A 12 9.46 9.93 -2.42
N GLY A 13 9.35 9.73 -3.73
CA GLY A 13 10.49 9.36 -4.59
C GLY A 13 10.60 7.86 -4.85
N ARG A 14 9.73 7.04 -4.27
CA ARG A 14 9.65 5.60 -4.54
C ARG A 14 9.33 5.34 -5.99
N ALA A 15 10.06 4.43 -6.61
CA ALA A 15 9.85 3.98 -7.98
C ALA A 15 9.03 2.69 -8.02
N PHE A 16 8.05 2.64 -8.92
CA PHE A 16 7.20 1.47 -9.16
C PHE A 16 7.71 0.67 -10.38
N THR A 17 8.97 0.27 -10.36
CA THR A 17 9.68 -0.33 -11.51
C THR A 17 9.13 -1.69 -11.97
N ARG A 18 8.27 -2.34 -11.17
CA ARG A 18 7.60 -3.60 -11.53
C ARG A 18 6.31 -3.40 -12.35
N PHE A 19 5.89 -2.16 -12.52
CA PHE A 19 4.73 -1.78 -13.32
C PHE A 19 5.17 -1.23 -14.67
N GLU A 20 4.30 -1.28 -15.66
CA GLU A 20 4.49 -0.57 -16.92
C GLU A 20 4.70 0.92 -16.67
N THR A 21 5.40 1.59 -17.59
CA THR A 21 5.84 2.99 -17.40
C THR A 21 4.69 3.94 -17.10
N GLU A 22 3.57 3.77 -17.77
CA GLU A 22 2.37 4.60 -17.59
C GLU A 22 1.72 4.37 -16.23
N ASP A 23 1.58 3.10 -15.84
CA ASP A 23 1.02 2.73 -14.55
C ASP A 23 1.90 3.21 -13.39
N GLY A 24 3.21 2.96 -13.49
CA GLY A 24 4.18 3.42 -12.51
C GLY A 24 4.16 4.94 -12.32
N ALA A 25 4.03 5.71 -13.41
CA ALA A 25 3.94 7.16 -13.34
C ALA A 25 2.66 7.62 -12.62
N ALA A 26 1.52 6.99 -12.89
CA ALA A 26 0.25 7.30 -12.22
C ALA A 26 0.31 6.98 -10.72
N LEU A 27 0.93 5.85 -10.32
CA LEU A 27 1.13 5.49 -8.92
C LEU A 27 2.05 6.48 -8.18
N VAL A 28 3.09 6.98 -8.85
CA VAL A 28 3.95 8.06 -8.32
C VAL A 28 3.15 9.35 -8.13
N GLU A 29 2.33 9.74 -9.09
CA GLU A 29 1.54 10.97 -9.03
C GLU A 29 0.49 10.93 -7.91
N ALA A 30 -0.18 9.80 -7.72
CA ALA A 30 -1.15 9.62 -6.64
C ALA A 30 -0.55 9.88 -5.25
N ARG A 31 0.72 9.59 -5.04
CA ARG A 31 1.40 9.89 -3.76
C ARG A 31 1.55 11.39 -3.51
N PHE A 32 1.77 12.19 -4.55
CA PHE A 32 1.78 13.65 -4.41
C PHE A 32 0.35 14.19 -4.17
N GLU A 33 -0.65 13.66 -4.87
CA GLU A 33 -2.05 14.00 -4.66
C GLU A 33 -2.51 13.62 -3.23
N ALA A 34 -1.97 12.56 -2.65
CA ALA A 34 -2.26 12.20 -1.26
C ALA A 34 -1.82 13.30 -0.27
N ILE A 35 -0.67 13.98 -0.49
CA ILE A 35 -0.26 15.11 0.37
C ILE A 35 -1.26 16.27 0.28
N GLU A 36 -1.72 16.59 -0.93
CA GLU A 36 -2.74 17.63 -1.13
C GLU A 36 -4.08 17.23 -0.48
N THR A 37 -4.43 15.95 -0.54
CA THR A 37 -5.61 15.39 0.15
C THR A 37 -5.47 15.50 1.67
N LEU A 38 -4.30 15.21 2.25
CA LEU A 38 -4.03 15.40 3.69
C LEU A 38 -4.20 16.86 4.10
N ALA A 39 -3.65 17.80 3.33
CA ALA A 39 -3.79 19.23 3.59
C ALA A 39 -5.26 19.70 3.53
N ARG A 40 -6.01 19.22 2.54
CA ARG A 40 -7.44 19.49 2.42
C ARG A 40 -8.23 18.89 3.58
N LEU A 41 -7.98 17.62 3.94
CA LEU A 41 -8.65 16.96 5.08
C LEU A 41 -8.36 17.67 6.41
N ALA A 42 -7.11 18.11 6.63
CA ALA A 42 -6.76 18.88 7.83
C ALA A 42 -7.57 20.19 7.90
N THR A 43 -7.76 20.87 6.78
CA THR A 43 -8.55 22.10 6.69
C THR A 43 -10.05 21.82 6.90
N GLU A 44 -10.61 20.84 6.20
CA GLU A 44 -12.04 20.47 6.26
C GLU A 44 -12.45 19.99 7.66
N ASN A 45 -11.57 19.25 8.34
CA ASN A 45 -11.80 18.76 9.69
C ASN A 45 -11.42 19.78 10.78
N GLN A 46 -10.96 20.97 10.40
CA GLN A 46 -10.53 22.01 11.33
C GLN A 46 -9.45 21.52 12.31
N CYS A 47 -8.46 20.80 11.76
CA CYS A 47 -7.33 20.34 12.55
C CYS A 47 -6.45 21.51 13.01
N ASP A 48 -5.91 21.41 14.20
CA ASP A 48 -4.98 22.39 14.79
C ASP A 48 -3.54 22.15 14.37
N ALA A 49 -3.20 20.91 14.02
CA ALA A 49 -1.87 20.52 13.52
C ALA A 49 -1.94 19.26 12.66
N VAL A 50 -0.92 19.06 11.82
CA VAL A 50 -0.64 17.80 11.12
C VAL A 50 0.67 17.23 11.61
N LEU A 51 0.66 15.95 12.03
CA LEU A 51 1.83 15.21 12.48
C LEU A 51 2.20 14.17 11.43
N VAL A 52 3.47 14.18 11.00
CA VAL A 52 4.02 13.21 10.03
C VAL A 52 5.07 12.37 10.73
N ALA A 53 4.73 11.12 11.03
CA ALA A 53 5.51 10.23 11.87
C ALA A 53 6.58 9.44 11.07
N GLY A 54 7.41 10.14 10.30
CA GLY A 54 8.58 9.59 9.61
C GLY A 54 8.33 9.10 8.20
N ASP A 55 9.43 8.76 7.53
CA ASP A 55 9.47 8.22 6.18
C ASP A 55 8.71 9.07 5.14
N VAL A 56 8.93 10.39 5.19
CA VAL A 56 8.41 11.31 4.18
C VAL A 56 9.05 11.01 2.83
N PHE A 57 10.34 10.68 2.80
CA PHE A 57 11.08 10.34 1.59
C PHE A 57 11.54 8.89 1.60
N ASP A 58 11.42 8.21 0.43
CA ASP A 58 11.83 6.80 0.25
C ASP A 58 13.36 6.61 0.37
N ALA A 59 14.13 7.66 0.15
CA ALA A 59 15.59 7.64 0.25
C ALA A 59 16.20 9.02 0.43
N GLN A 60 17.45 9.07 0.91
CA GLN A 60 18.25 10.29 1.02
C GLN A 60 18.52 10.97 -0.32
N THR A 61 18.49 10.22 -1.43
CA THR A 61 18.95 10.67 -2.76
C THR A 61 17.83 11.08 -3.71
N VAL A 62 16.63 11.37 -3.19
CA VAL A 62 15.51 11.86 -4.02
C VAL A 62 15.89 13.17 -4.74
N ALA A 63 15.28 13.42 -5.91
CA ALA A 63 15.55 14.61 -6.69
C ALA A 63 15.05 15.89 -5.99
N ASP A 64 15.73 17.02 -6.21
CA ASP A 64 15.31 18.33 -5.66
C ASP A 64 13.89 18.73 -6.07
N ARG A 65 13.47 18.33 -7.28
CA ARG A 65 12.10 18.51 -7.73
C ARG A 65 11.10 17.76 -6.84
N THR A 66 11.42 16.53 -6.42
CA THR A 66 10.59 15.75 -5.49
C THR A 66 10.47 16.49 -4.16
N ILE A 67 11.58 16.97 -3.58
CA ILE A 67 11.58 17.74 -2.34
C ILE A 67 10.66 18.95 -2.44
N ARG A 68 10.80 19.77 -3.50
CA ARG A 68 9.96 20.95 -3.69
C ARG A 68 8.47 20.59 -3.84
N ARG A 69 8.14 19.51 -4.55
CA ARG A 69 6.76 19.06 -4.72
C ARG A 69 6.13 18.62 -3.41
N VAL A 70 6.87 17.91 -2.55
CA VAL A 70 6.39 17.50 -1.21
C VAL A 70 5.94 18.72 -0.42
N PHE A 71 6.80 19.71 -0.28
CA PHE A 71 6.47 20.91 0.51
C PHE A 71 5.43 21.82 -0.17
N ASN A 72 5.33 21.83 -1.49
CA ASN A 72 4.26 22.53 -2.18
C ASN A 72 2.90 21.90 -1.89
N GLY A 73 2.84 20.56 -1.79
CA GLY A 73 1.59 19.83 -1.47
C GLY A 73 1.03 20.15 -0.09
N THR A 74 1.87 20.61 0.87
CA THR A 74 1.41 20.97 2.22
C THR A 74 0.66 22.31 2.28
N GLN A 75 0.76 23.16 1.26
CA GLN A 75 0.24 24.55 1.27
C GLN A 75 -1.30 24.64 1.39
N GLY A 76 -2.03 23.56 1.15
CA GLY A 76 -3.48 23.51 1.31
C GLY A 76 -3.97 23.60 2.77
N PHE A 77 -3.07 23.52 3.77
CA PHE A 77 -3.35 23.68 5.18
C PHE A 77 -2.45 24.76 5.78
N ALA A 78 -3.06 25.81 6.34
CA ALA A 78 -2.33 26.95 6.89
C ALA A 78 -1.80 26.73 8.31
N GLY A 79 -2.29 25.70 9.02
CA GLY A 79 -1.82 25.35 10.36
C GLY A 79 -0.44 24.67 10.34
N PRO A 80 0.15 24.43 11.54
CA PRO A 80 1.47 23.84 11.65
C PRO A 80 1.51 22.38 11.21
N TRP A 81 2.56 22.03 10.48
CA TRP A 81 3.01 20.67 10.21
C TRP A 81 4.21 20.34 11.08
N VAL A 82 4.21 19.21 11.76
CA VAL A 82 5.40 18.69 12.44
C VAL A 82 5.83 17.43 11.74
N MET A 83 7.00 17.45 11.11
CA MET A 83 7.54 16.33 10.34
C MET A 83 8.75 15.75 11.03
N LEU A 84 8.74 14.44 11.23
CA LEU A 84 9.78 13.66 11.87
C LEU A 84 10.51 12.79 10.83
N PRO A 85 11.84 12.66 10.87
CA PRO A 85 12.58 11.67 10.08
C PRO A 85 12.28 10.22 10.52
N GLY A 86 12.09 9.33 9.53
CA GLY A 86 12.03 7.88 9.71
C GLY A 86 13.36 7.19 9.39
N ASN A 87 13.32 5.89 9.07
CA ASN A 87 14.51 5.09 8.78
C ASN A 87 15.00 5.24 7.33
N HIS A 88 14.12 5.58 6.37
CA HIS A 88 14.48 5.85 4.99
C HIS A 88 15.10 7.25 4.82
N ASP A 89 14.64 8.21 5.58
CA ASP A 89 15.02 9.61 5.49
C ASP A 89 15.65 10.16 6.79
N ALA A 90 16.34 9.31 7.55
CA ALA A 90 16.96 9.65 8.84
C ALA A 90 17.71 11.00 8.80
N ALA A 91 17.67 11.73 9.94
CA ALA A 91 18.34 13.03 10.12
C ALA A 91 19.86 12.90 10.21
N LEU A 92 20.50 12.47 9.12
CA LEU A 92 21.95 12.40 9.00
C LEU A 92 22.55 13.82 8.92
N ALA A 93 23.86 13.95 9.17
CA ALA A 93 24.57 15.23 9.04
C ALA A 93 24.38 15.85 7.64
N GLU A 94 24.42 15.02 6.59
CA GLU A 94 24.00 15.35 5.22
C GLU A 94 22.81 14.47 4.85
N SER A 95 21.61 15.04 4.89
CA SER A 95 20.35 14.33 4.69
C SER A 95 19.47 15.03 3.66
N VAL A 96 18.41 14.35 3.24
CA VAL A 96 17.36 14.97 2.42
C VAL A 96 16.76 16.21 3.13
N TRP A 97 16.69 16.20 4.45
CA TRP A 97 16.18 17.31 5.26
C TRP A 97 17.10 18.53 5.24
N THR A 98 18.41 18.35 5.45
CA THR A 98 19.39 19.45 5.35
C THR A 98 19.44 20.00 3.94
N ARG A 99 19.22 19.15 2.93
CA ARG A 99 19.11 19.58 1.53
C ARG A 99 17.82 20.37 1.29
N ALA A 100 16.68 19.97 1.86
CA ALA A 100 15.43 20.70 1.77
C ALA A 100 15.55 22.13 2.35
N GLN A 101 16.20 22.25 3.51
CA GLN A 101 16.49 23.56 4.13
C GLN A 101 17.40 24.42 3.23
N ARG A 102 18.50 23.87 2.70
CA ARG A 102 19.40 24.58 1.78
C ARG A 102 18.71 25.03 0.49
N LEU A 103 17.74 24.27 0.02
CA LEU A 103 16.94 24.63 -1.15
C LEU A 103 15.90 25.73 -0.86
N GLY A 104 15.73 26.14 0.40
CA GLY A 104 14.63 27.02 0.80
C GLY A 104 13.25 26.47 0.44
N ALA A 105 13.10 25.13 0.48
CA ALA A 105 11.87 24.47 0.07
C ALA A 105 10.87 24.30 1.21
N VAL A 106 11.31 24.41 2.46
CA VAL A 106 10.50 24.18 3.67
C VAL A 106 9.68 25.43 3.97
N PRO A 107 8.32 25.35 3.98
CA PRO A 107 7.45 26.47 4.34
C PRO A 107 7.58 26.88 5.82
N GLU A 108 7.23 28.12 6.15
CA GLU A 108 7.33 28.64 7.53
C GLU A 108 6.47 27.87 8.55
N ASN A 109 5.31 27.34 8.13
CA ASN A 109 4.43 26.55 8.97
C ASN A 109 4.84 25.06 9.09
N VAL A 110 5.98 24.65 8.52
CA VAL A 110 6.51 23.28 8.63
C VAL A 110 7.68 23.24 9.61
N HIS A 111 7.47 22.55 10.72
CA HIS A 111 8.46 22.32 11.76
C HIS A 111 9.14 20.96 11.50
N LEU A 112 10.43 21.00 11.19
CA LEU A 112 11.23 19.78 11.00
C LEU A 112 11.81 19.33 12.35
N ALA A 113 11.32 18.23 12.90
CA ALA A 113 11.80 17.64 14.15
C ALA A 113 13.07 16.81 13.90
N LEU A 114 14.20 17.45 13.60
CA LEU A 114 15.47 16.77 13.27
C LEU A 114 16.30 16.36 14.49
N HIS A 115 15.93 16.81 15.68
CA HIS A 115 16.61 16.53 16.94
C HIS A 115 15.59 16.09 18.00
N PRO A 116 15.97 15.18 18.93
CA PRO A 116 15.13 14.85 20.07
C PRO A 116 14.79 16.09 20.89
N GLY A 117 13.55 16.22 21.32
CA GLY A 117 13.11 17.39 22.11
C GLY A 117 11.60 17.58 22.10
N VAL A 118 11.16 18.76 22.49
CA VAL A 118 9.77 19.17 22.53
C VAL A 118 9.55 20.36 21.59
N ILE A 119 8.50 20.31 20.79
CA ILE A 119 8.01 21.45 20.00
C ILE A 119 6.68 21.87 20.61
N ASP A 120 6.66 23.05 21.21
CA ASP A 120 5.45 23.64 21.78
C ASP A 120 4.75 24.49 20.71
N LEU A 121 3.52 24.13 20.38
CA LEU A 121 2.63 24.86 19.50
C LEU A 121 1.65 25.63 20.40
N GLU A 122 2.12 26.79 20.93
CA GLU A 122 1.40 27.57 21.94
C GLU A 122 -0.03 27.95 21.54
N PRO A 123 -0.31 28.44 20.31
CA PRO A 123 -1.67 28.79 19.90
C PRO A 123 -2.64 27.60 19.92
N GLN A 124 -2.12 26.37 19.73
CA GLN A 124 -2.87 25.13 19.70
C GLN A 124 -2.93 24.43 21.07
N SER A 125 -2.16 24.88 22.06
CA SER A 125 -1.96 24.21 23.36
C SER A 125 -1.50 22.75 23.20
N LEU A 126 -0.55 22.50 22.26
CA LEU A 126 0.03 21.20 21.96
C LEU A 126 1.53 21.21 22.23
N SER A 127 2.01 20.17 22.91
CA SER A 127 3.43 19.86 23.07
C SER A 127 3.73 18.55 22.33
N ILE A 128 4.54 18.61 21.28
CA ILE A 128 4.93 17.45 20.49
C ILE A 128 6.32 16.97 20.95
N LEU A 129 6.35 15.80 21.58
CA LEU A 129 7.57 15.14 22.04
C LEU A 129 8.14 14.31 20.90
N CYS A 130 9.28 14.72 20.37
CA CYS A 130 9.84 14.20 19.12
C CYS A 130 11.02 13.25 19.38
N ALA A 131 10.99 12.05 18.78
CA ALA A 131 12.05 11.06 18.77
C ALA A 131 12.49 10.72 17.33
N PRO A 132 13.18 11.65 16.62
CA PRO A 132 13.59 11.41 15.24
C PRO A 132 14.69 10.34 15.14
N LEU A 133 14.69 9.58 14.06
CA LEU A 133 15.81 8.72 13.71
C LEU A 133 16.96 9.56 13.14
N THR A 134 18.13 9.47 13.79
CA THR A 134 19.37 10.11 13.33
C THR A 134 20.28 9.14 12.58
N GLN A 135 19.89 7.88 12.48
CA GLN A 135 20.48 6.81 11.70
C GLN A 135 19.40 5.82 11.29
N ARG A 136 19.66 5.03 10.25
CA ARG A 136 18.64 4.11 9.70
C ARG A 136 18.13 3.07 10.70
N HIS A 137 19.02 2.56 11.54
CA HIS A 137 18.71 1.52 12.52
C HIS A 137 19.24 1.88 13.89
N THR A 138 18.42 1.76 14.91
CA THR A 138 18.82 1.85 16.31
C THR A 138 18.39 0.57 17.05
N TYR A 139 19.08 0.25 18.15
CA TYR A 139 18.74 -0.87 19.01
C TYR A 139 18.28 -0.43 20.39
N SER A 140 18.19 0.88 20.61
CA SER A 140 17.66 1.50 21.82
C SER A 140 16.38 2.25 21.49
N ASP A 141 15.45 2.28 22.45
CA ASP A 141 14.20 3.03 22.36
C ASP A 141 14.47 4.55 22.45
N LEU A 142 14.38 5.24 21.31
CA LEU A 142 14.59 6.69 21.24
C LEU A 142 13.47 7.50 21.90
N THR A 143 12.35 6.87 22.26
CA THR A 143 11.24 7.50 22.96
C THR A 143 11.41 7.48 24.49
N GLU A 144 12.42 6.82 25.02
CA GLU A 144 12.70 6.73 26.47
C GLU A 144 12.77 8.12 27.15
N PRO A 145 13.42 9.15 26.56
CA PRO A 145 13.49 10.49 27.13
C PRO A 145 12.15 11.21 27.31
N PHE A 146 11.06 10.77 26.66
CA PHE A 146 9.75 11.42 26.74
C PHE A 146 9.24 11.54 28.19
N SER A 147 9.54 10.58 29.03
CA SER A 147 9.16 10.59 30.45
C SER A 147 9.78 11.75 31.25
N GLY A 148 10.95 12.23 30.81
CA GLY A 148 11.68 13.32 31.45
C GLY A 148 11.37 14.72 30.92
N TYR A 149 10.72 14.81 29.73
CA TYR A 149 10.42 16.11 29.13
C TYR A 149 9.32 16.85 29.90
N GLN A 150 9.56 18.13 30.13
CA GLN A 150 8.58 19.04 30.72
C GLN A 150 7.80 19.73 29.60
N THR A 151 6.51 19.97 29.83
CA THR A 151 5.62 20.69 28.91
C THR A 151 4.81 21.71 29.70
N PRO A 152 4.32 22.79 29.09
CA PRO A 152 3.46 23.78 29.76
C PRO A 152 2.21 23.11 30.34
N GLU A 153 1.76 23.62 31.48
CA GLU A 153 0.55 23.14 32.13
C GLU A 153 -0.67 23.36 31.23
N GLY A 154 -1.53 22.37 31.14
CA GLY A 154 -2.75 22.42 30.31
C GLY A 154 -2.54 22.13 28.84
N PHE A 155 -1.29 21.91 28.37
CA PHE A 155 -1.02 21.46 26.98
C PHE A 155 -1.24 19.95 26.86
N LEU A 156 -1.76 19.53 25.72
CA LEU A 156 -1.77 18.12 25.35
C LEU A 156 -0.34 17.64 25.06
N ARG A 157 0.01 16.47 25.58
CA ARG A 157 1.31 15.82 25.39
C ARG A 157 1.20 14.75 24.32
N VAL A 158 1.72 15.04 23.15
CA VAL A 158 1.66 14.13 22.01
C VAL A 158 3.06 13.62 21.66
N GLY A 159 3.28 12.32 21.72
CA GLY A 159 4.51 11.70 21.25
C GLY A 159 4.49 11.54 19.73
N LEU A 160 5.62 11.82 19.09
CA LEU A 160 5.84 11.60 17.65
C LEU A 160 7.11 10.79 17.47
N ALA A 161 6.99 9.58 16.91
CA ALA A 161 8.11 8.66 16.73
C ALA A 161 7.94 7.77 15.50
N HIS A 162 9.05 7.15 15.07
CA HIS A 162 9.06 6.19 13.96
C HIS A 162 9.81 4.93 14.38
N GLY A 163 9.14 3.79 14.34
CA GLY A 163 9.71 2.51 14.74
C GLY A 163 8.67 1.47 15.12
N SER A 164 9.15 0.32 15.58
CA SER A 164 8.34 -0.87 15.85
C SER A 164 8.05 -1.03 17.34
N VAL A 165 6.77 -1.13 17.72
CA VAL A 165 6.36 -1.46 19.08
C VAL A 165 6.66 -2.92 19.34
N GLN A 166 7.52 -3.18 20.35
CA GLN A 166 8.03 -4.49 20.68
C GLN A 166 6.93 -5.48 21.09
N GLY A 167 7.00 -6.71 20.54
CA GLY A 167 6.13 -7.82 20.89
C GLY A 167 4.69 -7.74 20.38
N LEU A 168 4.35 -6.74 19.55
CA LEU A 168 3.00 -6.52 19.04
C LEU A 168 2.90 -6.56 17.51
N LEU A 169 4.00 -6.42 16.81
CA LEU A 169 4.06 -6.63 15.36
C LEU A 169 4.52 -8.07 15.08
N PRO A 170 4.17 -8.64 13.89
CA PRO A 170 4.65 -9.97 13.51
C PRO A 170 6.18 -10.06 13.56
N ASP A 171 6.73 -11.17 14.04
CA ASP A 171 8.19 -11.41 14.19
C ASP A 171 8.99 -11.21 12.89
N GLU A 172 8.33 -11.33 11.74
CA GLU A 172 8.90 -11.07 10.41
C GLU A 172 9.17 -9.57 10.16
N ILE A 173 8.69 -8.68 11.05
CA ILE A 173 8.83 -7.22 11.00
C ILE A 173 9.63 -6.76 12.23
N ASP A 174 10.65 -7.52 12.59
CA ASP A 174 11.60 -7.10 13.62
C ASP A 174 12.41 -5.90 13.10
N SER A 175 11.79 -4.73 13.19
CA SER A 175 12.44 -3.49 12.82
C SER A 175 13.44 -3.13 13.92
N ALA A 176 14.65 -2.71 13.47
CA ALA A 176 15.72 -2.24 14.34
C ALA A 176 15.25 -0.96 14.96
N ASN A 177 14.33 -0.44 15.33
CA ASN A 177 13.93 0.85 15.93
C ASN A 177 12.87 0.61 17.00
N PRO A 178 13.24 -0.05 18.11
CA PRO A 178 12.29 -0.54 19.10
C PRO A 178 11.62 0.61 19.87
N ILE A 179 10.32 0.44 20.13
CA ILE A 179 9.52 1.32 20.99
C ILE A 179 8.89 0.45 22.08
N ALA A 180 9.00 0.87 23.33
CA ALA A 180 8.40 0.14 24.45
C ALA A 180 6.85 0.14 24.35
N PRO A 181 6.19 -1.02 24.57
CA PRO A 181 4.74 -1.15 24.38
C PRO A 181 3.91 -0.29 25.34
N ASN A 182 4.47 0.09 26.47
CA ASN A 182 3.81 0.96 27.48
C ASN A 182 4.28 2.42 27.40
N ARG A 183 4.85 2.87 26.27
CA ARG A 183 5.48 4.18 26.17
C ARG A 183 4.51 5.33 26.44
N ALA A 184 3.31 5.26 25.92
CA ALA A 184 2.30 6.30 26.10
C ALA A 184 2.00 6.48 27.59
N GLU A 185 1.76 5.43 28.33
CA GLU A 185 1.49 5.45 29.76
C GLU A 185 2.71 5.94 30.57
N ALA A 186 3.87 5.34 30.37
CA ALA A 186 5.11 5.67 31.08
C ALA A 186 5.54 7.13 30.91
N SER A 187 5.20 7.74 29.80
CA SER A 187 5.50 9.14 29.47
C SER A 187 4.33 10.11 29.66
N ARG A 188 3.20 9.63 30.16
CA ARG A 188 1.96 10.40 30.36
C ARG A 188 1.55 11.14 29.09
N LEU A 189 1.58 10.43 27.94
CA LEU A 189 1.13 10.98 26.69
C LEU A 189 -0.39 10.87 26.57
N ASP A 190 -1.00 11.88 25.99
CA ASP A 190 -2.40 11.86 25.59
C ASP A 190 -2.60 11.06 24.29
N TYR A 191 -1.58 11.10 23.42
CA TYR A 191 -1.52 10.35 22.18
C TYR A 191 -0.07 10.05 21.78
N LEU A 192 0.18 8.89 21.15
CA LEU A 192 1.46 8.52 20.56
C LEU A 192 1.26 8.21 19.09
N ALA A 193 1.74 9.11 18.24
CA ALA A 193 1.71 9.00 16.79
C ALA A 193 2.93 8.25 16.26
N LEU A 194 2.71 7.12 15.59
CA LEU A 194 3.76 6.24 15.07
C LEU A 194 3.72 6.08 13.55
N GLY A 195 4.89 5.95 12.94
CA GLY A 195 5.15 5.43 11.59
C GLY A 195 6.05 4.21 11.62
N ASP A 196 6.37 3.62 10.46
CA ASP A 196 7.11 2.38 10.18
C ASP A 196 6.18 1.21 9.78
N TRP A 197 5.00 1.11 10.36
CA TRP A 197 3.97 0.19 9.92
C TRP A 197 3.08 0.86 8.87
N HIS A 198 3.14 0.39 7.61
CA HIS A 198 2.47 1.03 6.47
C HIS A 198 0.94 0.85 6.44
N GLY A 199 0.34 0.24 7.44
CA GLY A 199 -1.10 0.10 7.59
C GLY A 199 -1.64 0.84 8.81
N THR A 200 -2.94 1.14 8.82
CA THR A 200 -3.62 1.66 9.99
C THR A 200 -3.68 0.59 11.08
N LYS A 201 -3.19 0.88 12.28
CA LYS A 201 -3.21 -0.07 13.38
C LYS A 201 -3.28 0.60 14.74
N GLN A 202 -4.27 0.20 15.51
CA GLN A 202 -4.34 0.51 16.93
C GLN A 202 -3.45 -0.44 17.72
N ILE A 203 -2.58 0.10 18.58
CA ILE A 203 -1.75 -0.66 19.52
C ILE A 203 -2.44 -0.70 20.89
N ASP A 204 -2.83 0.46 21.39
CA ASP A 204 -3.62 0.65 22.60
C ASP A 204 -4.53 1.89 22.45
N GLU A 205 -5.19 2.34 23.52
CA GLU A 205 -6.12 3.47 23.50
C GLU A 205 -5.46 4.79 23.10
N ARG A 206 -4.13 4.92 23.23
CA ARG A 206 -3.36 6.15 23.01
C ARG A 206 -2.30 6.03 21.91
N THR A 207 -1.99 4.80 21.46
CA THR A 207 -0.87 4.50 20.55
C THR A 207 -1.38 3.95 19.24
N TRP A 208 -1.06 4.63 18.13
CA TRP A 208 -1.54 4.27 16.79
C TRP A 208 -0.46 4.42 15.72
N TYR A 209 -0.50 3.53 14.75
CA TYR A 209 0.09 3.72 13.44
C TYR A 209 -0.98 4.24 12.46
N SER A 210 -0.67 5.32 11.75
CA SER A 210 -1.57 5.85 10.71
C SER A 210 -1.51 5.01 9.42
N GLY A 211 -0.34 4.45 9.15
CA GLY A 211 -0.02 3.85 7.87
C GLY A 211 0.32 4.87 6.78
N THR A 212 0.61 4.36 5.58
CA THR A 212 0.84 5.19 4.39
C THR A 212 -0.47 5.76 3.85
N PRO A 213 -0.53 7.05 3.47
CA PRO A 213 -1.75 7.68 2.96
C PRO A 213 -2.14 7.22 1.55
N GLU A 214 -1.20 6.69 0.76
CA GLU A 214 -1.46 6.05 -0.52
C GLU A 214 -0.85 4.66 -0.53
N PRO A 215 -1.61 3.59 -0.75
CA PRO A 215 -1.10 2.23 -0.78
C PRO A 215 0.02 2.03 -1.82
N GLU A 216 0.96 1.12 -1.53
CA GLU A 216 2.15 0.90 -2.34
C GLU A 216 2.49 -0.56 -2.59
N ARG A 217 1.78 -1.46 -1.93
CA ARG A 217 2.04 -2.90 -1.92
C ARG A 217 0.73 -3.67 -1.86
N PHE A 218 0.77 -4.90 -2.36
CA PHE A 218 -0.31 -5.87 -2.21
C PHE A 218 -0.24 -6.49 -0.79
N ARG A 219 -0.65 -5.71 0.21
CA ARG A 219 -0.80 -6.18 1.59
C ARG A 219 -2.18 -5.77 2.09
N ASN A 220 -2.88 -6.69 2.71
CA ASN A 220 -4.15 -6.40 3.38
C ASN A 220 -3.85 -5.90 4.81
N ASN A 221 -3.40 -4.64 4.92
CA ASN A 221 -2.98 -4.01 6.18
C ASN A 221 -3.67 -2.67 6.44
N GLU A 222 -4.78 -2.42 5.78
CA GLU A 222 -5.56 -1.18 5.93
C GLU A 222 -4.77 0.11 5.60
N ALA A 223 -3.89 0.04 4.59
CA ALA A 223 -3.20 1.21 4.06
C ALA A 223 -4.15 2.15 3.30
N GLY A 224 -3.74 3.40 3.08
CA GLY A 224 -4.55 4.39 2.35
C GLY A 224 -5.43 5.23 3.26
N ASN A 225 -5.02 5.43 4.52
CA ASN A 225 -5.72 6.27 5.49
C ASN A 225 -4.79 7.32 6.13
N ALA A 226 -5.41 8.33 6.70
CA ALA A 226 -4.86 9.17 7.74
C ALA A 226 -5.78 9.11 8.97
N LEU A 227 -5.30 9.54 10.13
CA LEU A 227 -6.08 9.52 11.36
C LEU A 227 -6.45 10.94 11.80
N ILE A 228 -7.74 11.19 12.01
CA ILE A 228 -8.20 12.37 12.72
C ILE A 228 -8.26 12.01 14.20
N VAL A 229 -7.49 12.72 15.01
CA VAL A 229 -7.33 12.49 16.44
C VAL A 229 -7.90 13.68 17.20
N ASP A 230 -8.91 13.44 18.01
CA ASP A 230 -9.58 14.44 18.85
C ASP A 230 -9.35 14.10 20.31
N VAL A 231 -8.75 15.02 21.06
CA VAL A 231 -8.50 14.84 22.50
C VAL A 231 -9.17 15.98 23.25
N SER A 232 -10.16 15.64 24.07
CA SER A 232 -11.00 16.63 24.76
C SER A 232 -10.25 17.47 25.80
N GLU A 233 -9.32 16.87 26.53
CA GLU A 233 -8.53 17.53 27.58
C GLU A 233 -7.30 16.68 27.93
N PRO A 234 -6.24 17.27 28.53
CA PRO A 234 -5.10 16.49 28.99
C PRO A 234 -5.50 15.33 29.91
N GLY A 235 -5.02 14.15 29.64
CA GLY A 235 -5.34 12.90 30.33
C GLY A 235 -6.56 12.15 29.78
N ALA A 236 -7.40 12.76 28.95
CA ALA A 236 -8.51 12.06 28.31
C ALA A 236 -8.03 11.06 27.25
N THR A 237 -8.85 10.04 27.00
CA THR A 237 -8.62 9.10 25.89
C THR A 237 -8.95 9.79 24.57
N ALA A 238 -8.04 9.66 23.60
CA ALA A 238 -8.23 10.19 22.26
C ALA A 238 -9.36 9.45 21.51
N THR A 239 -10.19 10.20 20.80
CA THR A 239 -11.07 9.64 19.76
C THR A 239 -10.32 9.66 18.44
N VAL A 240 -10.06 8.47 17.87
CA VAL A 240 -9.31 8.31 16.64
C VAL A 240 -10.23 7.82 15.53
N THR A 241 -10.29 8.57 14.43
CA THR A 241 -11.13 8.25 13.28
C THR A 241 -10.25 8.10 12.04
N PRO A 242 -10.11 6.88 11.47
CA PRO A 242 -9.47 6.69 10.18
C PRO A 242 -10.27 7.37 9.08
N VAL A 243 -9.59 8.13 8.21
CA VAL A 243 -10.17 8.79 7.03
C VAL A 243 -9.45 8.32 5.77
N PRO A 244 -10.16 7.86 4.75
CA PRO A 244 -9.55 7.40 3.50
C PRO A 244 -8.82 8.53 2.78
N THR A 245 -7.60 8.26 2.34
CA THR A 245 -6.74 9.16 1.57
C THR A 245 -6.25 8.53 0.27
N GLY A 246 -6.22 7.19 0.21
CA GLY A 246 -5.73 6.44 -0.94
C GLY A 246 -6.62 6.60 -2.16
N ARG A 247 -6.00 6.92 -3.29
CA ARG A 247 -6.67 7.00 -4.60
C ARG A 247 -6.89 5.61 -5.18
N TYR A 248 -5.91 4.72 -5.04
CA TYR A 248 -5.92 3.40 -5.65
C TYR A 248 -6.16 2.29 -4.63
N GLN A 249 -6.90 1.27 -5.06
CA GLN A 249 -7.20 0.08 -4.26
C GLN A 249 -6.36 -1.10 -4.77
N TRP A 250 -5.54 -1.68 -3.89
CA TRP A 250 -4.62 -2.75 -4.24
C TRP A 250 -5.19 -4.11 -3.89
N HIS A 251 -5.40 -4.96 -4.90
CA HIS A 251 -5.99 -6.29 -4.76
C HIS A 251 -5.00 -7.36 -5.19
N GLN A 252 -4.70 -8.29 -4.29
CA GLN A 252 -3.94 -9.50 -4.61
C GLN A 252 -4.90 -10.68 -4.64
N LEU A 253 -5.09 -11.25 -5.82
CA LEU A 253 -5.98 -12.37 -6.05
C LEU A 253 -5.17 -13.63 -6.40
N ARG A 254 -5.49 -14.75 -5.75
CA ARG A 254 -4.87 -16.05 -5.95
C ARG A 254 -5.97 -17.07 -6.08
N GLU A 255 -6.27 -17.46 -7.34
CA GLU A 255 -7.43 -18.30 -7.62
C GLU A 255 -7.00 -19.61 -8.28
N THR A 256 -7.62 -20.70 -7.84
CA THR A 256 -7.44 -22.03 -8.44
C THR A 256 -8.74 -22.43 -9.09
N LEU A 257 -8.73 -22.52 -10.43
CA LEU A 257 -9.90 -22.89 -11.23
C LEU A 257 -9.96 -24.42 -11.35
N ALA A 258 -10.82 -25.05 -10.56
CA ALA A 258 -11.00 -26.49 -10.57
C ALA A 258 -12.35 -26.90 -11.19
N VAL A 259 -13.37 -26.06 -11.04
CA VAL A 259 -14.73 -26.27 -11.55
C VAL A 259 -15.26 -25.00 -12.22
N HIS A 260 -16.33 -25.14 -13.02
CA HIS A 260 -16.90 -24.02 -13.77
C HIS A 260 -17.32 -22.83 -12.88
N SER A 261 -17.85 -23.09 -11.70
CA SER A 261 -18.25 -22.05 -10.75
C SER A 261 -17.10 -21.20 -10.24
N ASP A 262 -15.86 -21.72 -10.20
CA ASP A 262 -14.68 -20.94 -9.78
C ASP A 262 -14.39 -19.83 -10.79
N LEU A 263 -14.52 -20.17 -12.10
CA LEU A 263 -14.38 -19.18 -13.16
C LEU A 263 -15.50 -18.12 -13.08
N GLU A 264 -16.75 -18.52 -12.87
CA GLU A 264 -17.86 -17.58 -12.73
C GLU A 264 -17.63 -16.62 -11.57
N GLN A 265 -17.18 -17.10 -10.41
CA GLN A 265 -16.85 -16.28 -9.25
C GLN A 265 -15.71 -15.30 -9.54
N LEU A 266 -14.64 -15.75 -10.23
CA LEU A 266 -13.55 -14.88 -10.66
C LEU A 266 -14.06 -13.76 -11.58
N LEU A 267 -14.88 -14.10 -12.58
CA LEU A 267 -15.45 -13.14 -13.52
C LEU A 267 -16.32 -12.10 -12.81
N GLU A 268 -17.15 -12.54 -11.85
CA GLU A 268 -17.94 -11.65 -11.01
C GLU A 268 -17.06 -10.75 -10.14
N CYS A 269 -16.04 -11.30 -9.48
CA CYS A 269 -15.06 -10.55 -8.72
C CYS A 269 -14.41 -9.45 -9.57
N LEU A 270 -13.83 -9.82 -10.74
CA LEU A 270 -13.22 -8.85 -11.65
C LEU A 270 -14.21 -7.77 -12.09
N SER A 271 -15.47 -8.14 -12.34
CA SER A 271 -16.49 -7.17 -12.77
C SER A 271 -16.88 -6.18 -11.67
N SER A 272 -16.80 -6.57 -10.39
CA SER A 272 -17.18 -5.77 -9.23
C SER A 272 -16.12 -4.78 -8.77
N LEU A 273 -14.82 -5.01 -9.11
CA LEU A 273 -13.74 -4.11 -8.71
C LEU A 273 -13.87 -2.72 -9.38
N PRO A 274 -13.45 -1.64 -8.70
CA PRO A 274 -13.54 -0.28 -9.24
C PRO A 274 -12.46 0.00 -10.29
N GLU A 275 -12.62 1.08 -11.06
CA GLU A 275 -11.62 1.57 -12.03
C GLU A 275 -10.29 1.94 -11.37
N SER A 276 -10.33 2.33 -10.09
CA SER A 276 -9.14 2.64 -9.28
C SER A 276 -8.37 1.39 -8.83
N ALA A 277 -8.78 0.18 -9.22
CA ALA A 277 -8.12 -1.05 -8.81
C ALA A 277 -6.73 -1.19 -9.43
N VAL A 278 -5.76 -1.61 -8.60
CA VAL A 278 -4.44 -2.11 -8.98
C VAL A 278 -4.43 -3.59 -8.62
N VAL A 279 -4.42 -4.47 -9.61
CA VAL A 279 -4.66 -5.90 -9.42
C VAL A 279 -3.44 -6.73 -9.76
N ASP A 280 -3.05 -7.62 -8.85
CA ASP A 280 -2.06 -8.69 -9.05
C ASP A 280 -2.80 -10.03 -8.95
N LEU A 281 -3.15 -10.60 -10.12
CA LEU A 281 -3.92 -11.82 -10.25
C LEU A 281 -2.99 -12.98 -10.60
N ARG A 282 -3.10 -14.08 -9.88
CA ARG A 282 -2.47 -15.35 -10.25
C ARG A 282 -3.53 -16.43 -10.36
N LEU A 283 -3.46 -17.17 -11.48
CA LEU A 283 -4.38 -18.25 -11.81
C LEU A 283 -3.63 -19.57 -11.92
N ASP A 284 -4.14 -20.55 -11.18
CA ASP A 284 -3.70 -21.94 -11.23
C ASP A 284 -4.92 -22.85 -11.56
N GLY A 285 -4.70 -24.12 -11.91
CA GLY A 285 -5.77 -25.09 -12.17
C GLY A 285 -6.04 -25.32 -13.66
N SER A 286 -7.30 -25.47 -14.04
CA SER A 286 -7.66 -25.80 -15.42
C SER A 286 -8.97 -25.15 -15.87
N VAL A 287 -9.07 -24.83 -17.16
CA VAL A 287 -10.27 -24.27 -17.80
C VAL A 287 -10.57 -24.99 -19.12
N THR A 288 -11.84 -25.06 -19.50
CA THR A 288 -12.26 -25.51 -20.83
C THR A 288 -11.91 -24.47 -21.89
N LEU A 289 -11.99 -24.83 -23.18
CA LEU A 289 -11.78 -23.86 -24.29
C LEU A 289 -12.74 -22.67 -24.20
N ALA A 290 -14.01 -22.93 -23.92
CA ALA A 290 -15.03 -21.86 -23.75
C ALA A 290 -14.71 -21.00 -22.50
N GLY A 291 -14.25 -21.64 -21.42
CA GLY A 291 -13.84 -20.94 -20.19
C GLY A 291 -12.64 -20.03 -20.40
N GLU A 292 -11.63 -20.48 -21.18
CA GLU A 292 -10.48 -19.64 -21.53
C GLU A 292 -10.89 -18.41 -22.36
N GLU A 293 -11.78 -18.57 -23.33
CA GLU A 293 -12.27 -17.44 -24.12
C GLU A 293 -13.01 -16.42 -23.23
N ALA A 294 -13.88 -16.90 -22.35
CA ALA A 294 -14.58 -16.03 -21.41
C ALA A 294 -13.59 -15.29 -20.48
N LEU A 295 -12.58 -16.01 -19.99
CA LEU A 295 -11.52 -15.46 -19.14
C LEU A 295 -10.71 -14.38 -19.89
N LEU A 296 -10.21 -14.69 -21.09
CA LEU A 296 -9.42 -13.75 -21.89
C LEU A 296 -10.20 -12.47 -22.22
N LYS A 297 -11.47 -12.62 -22.57
CA LYS A 297 -12.37 -11.49 -22.80
C LYS A 297 -12.54 -10.64 -21.54
N ALA A 298 -12.74 -11.25 -20.39
CA ALA A 298 -12.90 -10.54 -19.12
C ALA A 298 -11.60 -9.85 -18.71
N LEU A 299 -10.45 -10.49 -18.88
CA LEU A 299 -9.14 -9.91 -18.60
C LEU A 299 -8.88 -8.69 -19.49
N SER A 300 -9.20 -8.75 -20.78
CA SER A 300 -9.06 -7.60 -21.70
C SER A 300 -9.95 -6.41 -21.29
N VAL A 301 -11.18 -6.68 -20.87
CA VAL A 301 -12.07 -5.64 -20.33
C VAL A 301 -11.54 -5.07 -19.03
N ALA A 302 -11.04 -5.92 -18.13
CA ALA A 302 -10.47 -5.51 -16.86
C ALA A 302 -9.19 -4.68 -17.03
N GLU A 303 -8.32 -5.07 -17.97
CA GLU A 303 -7.09 -4.33 -18.31
C GLU A 303 -7.38 -2.92 -18.82
N ALA A 304 -8.41 -2.77 -19.65
CA ALA A 304 -8.84 -1.46 -20.16
C ALA A 304 -9.51 -0.59 -19.08
N ARG A 305 -10.06 -1.19 -18.03
CA ARG A 305 -10.83 -0.49 -16.99
C ARG A 305 -10.01 -0.17 -15.76
N PHE A 306 -9.16 -1.10 -15.28
CA PHE A 306 -8.40 -0.92 -14.04
C PHE A 306 -7.22 0.04 -14.23
N ARG A 307 -6.75 0.61 -13.12
CA ARG A 307 -5.52 1.40 -13.16
C ARG A 307 -4.32 0.54 -13.60
N SER A 308 -4.27 -0.69 -13.13
CA SER A 308 -3.28 -1.67 -13.58
C SER A 308 -3.80 -3.09 -13.32
N LEU A 309 -3.56 -4.00 -14.25
CA LEU A 309 -3.82 -5.42 -14.11
C LEU A 309 -2.57 -6.21 -14.51
N ARG A 310 -2.02 -6.94 -13.57
CA ARG A 310 -1.00 -7.95 -13.83
C ARG A 310 -1.63 -9.32 -13.61
N CYS A 311 -1.61 -10.18 -14.63
CA CYS A 311 -2.15 -11.53 -14.57
C CYS A 311 -1.08 -12.58 -14.89
N GLU A 312 -0.77 -13.43 -13.93
CA GLU A 312 0.09 -14.61 -14.11
C GLU A 312 -0.79 -15.85 -14.29
N ARG A 313 -0.63 -16.53 -15.42
CA ARG A 313 -1.43 -17.69 -15.81
C ARG A 313 -0.58 -18.95 -16.09
N SER A 314 0.68 -18.94 -15.70
CA SER A 314 1.61 -20.05 -15.97
C SER A 314 1.20 -21.38 -15.33
N GLY A 315 0.38 -21.32 -14.26
CA GLY A 315 -0.19 -22.50 -13.59
C GLY A 315 -1.58 -22.92 -14.09
N LEU A 316 -2.14 -22.19 -15.09
CA LEU A 316 -3.45 -22.51 -15.66
C LEU A 316 -3.30 -23.39 -16.88
N GLN A 317 -3.98 -24.52 -16.91
CA GLN A 317 -3.95 -25.51 -18.00
C GLN A 317 -5.27 -25.50 -18.77
N LEU A 318 -5.20 -25.77 -20.07
CA LEU A 318 -6.38 -26.09 -20.88
C LEU A 318 -6.81 -27.53 -20.63
N ALA A 319 -8.08 -27.72 -20.35
CA ALA A 319 -8.71 -29.04 -20.23
C ALA A 319 -9.94 -29.09 -21.15
N PRO A 320 -9.74 -29.37 -22.46
CA PRO A 320 -10.83 -29.46 -23.41
C PRO A 320 -11.81 -30.55 -22.98
N THR A 321 -13.11 -30.26 -23.08
CA THR A 321 -14.16 -31.28 -22.89
C THR A 321 -14.25 -32.21 -24.10
N ASP A 322 -14.92 -33.35 -23.93
CA ASP A 322 -15.22 -34.24 -25.06
C ASP A 322 -16.02 -33.53 -26.14
N GLU A 323 -16.90 -32.60 -25.77
CA GLU A 323 -17.67 -31.79 -26.71
C GLU A 323 -16.77 -30.80 -27.47
N ASP A 324 -15.78 -30.16 -26.77
CA ASP A 324 -14.79 -29.28 -27.39
C ASP A 324 -13.98 -30.06 -28.45
N ILE A 325 -13.52 -31.27 -28.11
CA ILE A 325 -12.73 -32.14 -29.01
C ILE A 325 -13.60 -32.59 -30.19
N ALA A 326 -14.85 -32.98 -29.97
CA ALA A 326 -15.78 -33.36 -31.02
C ALA A 326 -16.16 -32.20 -31.96
N ALA A 327 -16.23 -30.97 -31.45
CA ALA A 327 -16.54 -29.77 -32.23
C ALA A 327 -15.40 -29.33 -33.17
N LEU A 328 -14.18 -29.77 -32.91
CA LEU A 328 -13.00 -29.40 -33.70
C LEU A 328 -12.95 -29.98 -35.12
N LYS A 329 -13.98 -30.58 -35.67
CA LYS A 329 -14.08 -31.10 -37.05
C LYS A 329 -12.71 -31.46 -37.67
N ALA A 330 -11.92 -32.18 -36.88
CA ALA A 330 -10.58 -32.59 -37.31
C ALA A 330 -10.72 -33.72 -38.37
N ASP A 331 -10.65 -33.32 -39.61
CA ASP A 331 -10.71 -34.27 -40.74
C ASP A 331 -9.33 -34.84 -41.09
N GLY A 332 -9.30 -36.05 -41.63
CA GLY A 332 -8.09 -36.71 -42.15
C GLY A 332 -7.10 -37.07 -41.04
N TYR A 333 -5.80 -36.86 -41.27
CA TYR A 333 -4.71 -37.25 -40.38
C TYR A 333 -4.80 -36.62 -38.99
N VAL A 334 -5.29 -35.39 -38.90
CA VAL A 334 -5.44 -34.69 -37.61
C VAL A 334 -6.53 -35.37 -36.77
N GLY A 335 -7.62 -35.80 -37.37
CA GLY A 335 -8.66 -36.57 -36.69
C GLY A 335 -8.16 -37.90 -36.13
N GLU A 336 -7.30 -38.62 -36.90
CA GLU A 336 -6.67 -39.87 -36.43
C GLU A 336 -5.74 -39.64 -35.24
N VAL A 337 -4.99 -38.50 -35.22
CA VAL A 337 -4.12 -38.12 -34.10
C VAL A 337 -4.94 -37.79 -32.86
N VAL A 338 -6.03 -37.03 -33.00
CA VAL A 338 -6.94 -36.71 -31.91
C VAL A 338 -7.50 -37.97 -31.25
N GLU A 339 -7.99 -38.92 -32.07
CA GLU A 339 -8.55 -40.16 -31.54
C GLU A 339 -7.48 -41.05 -30.88
N SER A 340 -6.28 -41.14 -31.46
CA SER A 340 -5.18 -41.86 -30.82
C SER A 340 -4.72 -41.28 -29.50
N LEU A 341 -4.69 -39.94 -29.34
CA LEU A 341 -4.36 -39.29 -28.10
C LEU A 341 -5.48 -39.49 -27.03
N ARG A 342 -6.73 -39.50 -27.47
CA ARG A 342 -7.90 -39.76 -26.63
C ARG A 342 -7.89 -41.19 -26.08
N GLU A 343 -7.68 -42.19 -26.94
CA GLU A 343 -7.53 -43.58 -26.52
C GLU A 343 -6.41 -43.77 -25.49
N ARG A 344 -5.27 -43.09 -25.67
CA ARG A 344 -4.15 -43.14 -24.73
C ARG A 344 -4.47 -42.48 -23.40
N GLN A 345 -5.18 -41.37 -23.40
CA GLN A 345 -5.62 -40.67 -22.18
C GLN A 345 -6.57 -41.56 -21.38
N GLU A 346 -7.56 -42.22 -22.02
CA GLU A 346 -8.52 -43.08 -21.36
C GLU A 346 -7.89 -44.39 -20.86
N ALA A 347 -6.99 -45.02 -21.63
CA ALA A 347 -6.42 -46.32 -21.30
C ALA A 347 -5.35 -46.27 -20.21
N ALA A 348 -4.56 -45.21 -20.11
CA ALA A 348 -3.37 -45.16 -19.29
C ALA A 348 -3.31 -43.96 -18.29
N GLN A 349 -4.33 -43.12 -18.24
CA GLN A 349 -4.25 -41.81 -17.55
C GLN A 349 -2.96 -41.06 -17.96
N ASP A 350 -2.63 -41.05 -19.24
CA ASP A 350 -1.43 -40.50 -19.83
C ASP A 350 -1.50 -38.97 -19.85
N ASP A 351 -0.84 -38.31 -18.88
CA ASP A 351 -0.81 -36.83 -18.73
C ASP A 351 -0.24 -36.18 -20.00
N VAL A 352 0.72 -36.84 -20.68
CA VAL A 352 1.29 -36.33 -21.93
C VAL A 352 0.27 -36.34 -23.07
N ALA A 353 -0.57 -37.36 -23.14
CA ALA A 353 -1.65 -37.42 -24.12
C ALA A 353 -2.72 -36.35 -23.87
N ARG A 354 -3.06 -36.09 -22.58
CA ARG A 354 -3.96 -35.03 -22.19
C ARG A 354 -3.42 -33.65 -22.57
N ASP A 355 -2.15 -33.38 -22.26
CA ASP A 355 -1.54 -32.09 -22.56
C ASP A 355 -1.39 -31.87 -24.09
N ALA A 356 -1.08 -32.94 -24.83
CA ALA A 356 -1.02 -32.91 -26.29
C ALA A 356 -2.40 -32.65 -26.93
N LEU A 357 -3.48 -33.20 -26.37
CA LEU A 357 -4.85 -32.92 -26.81
C LEU A 357 -5.22 -31.46 -26.57
N ALA A 358 -4.88 -30.94 -25.41
CA ALA A 358 -5.15 -29.54 -25.04
C ALA A 358 -4.43 -28.56 -25.99
N ILE A 359 -3.15 -28.80 -26.29
CA ILE A 359 -2.36 -28.01 -27.24
C ILE A 359 -2.94 -28.08 -28.65
N LEU A 360 -3.27 -29.29 -29.11
CA LEU A 360 -3.82 -29.52 -30.44
C LEU A 360 -5.20 -28.85 -30.59
N ALA A 361 -6.05 -28.93 -29.59
CA ALA A 361 -7.35 -28.28 -29.54
C ALA A 361 -7.22 -26.75 -29.63
N GLY A 362 -6.29 -26.14 -28.89
CA GLY A 362 -5.98 -24.72 -28.96
C GLY A 362 -5.55 -24.31 -30.39
N LEU A 363 -4.58 -25.02 -31.00
CA LEU A 363 -4.07 -24.71 -32.33
C LEU A 363 -5.15 -24.83 -33.42
N LEU A 364 -6.00 -25.86 -33.35
CA LEU A 364 -7.09 -26.05 -34.32
C LEU A 364 -8.12 -24.92 -34.26
N ARG A 365 -8.42 -24.45 -33.07
CA ARG A 365 -9.34 -23.33 -32.84
C ARG A 365 -8.78 -22.01 -33.34
N GLU A 366 -7.49 -21.72 -33.08
CA GLU A 366 -6.82 -20.52 -33.60
C GLU A 366 -6.92 -20.47 -35.11
N ARG A 367 -6.66 -21.62 -35.78
CA ARG A 367 -6.77 -21.75 -37.25
C ARG A 367 -8.21 -21.50 -37.77
N GLU A 368 -9.24 -21.98 -37.05
CA GLU A 368 -10.63 -21.74 -37.42
C GLU A 368 -11.02 -20.24 -37.29
N GLN A 369 -10.51 -19.57 -36.25
CA GLN A 369 -10.73 -18.15 -36.07
C GLN A 369 -10.01 -17.30 -37.14
N GLU A 370 -8.78 -17.65 -37.53
CA GLU A 370 -8.06 -17.00 -38.62
C GLU A 370 -8.74 -17.22 -39.97
N ALA A 371 -9.34 -18.41 -40.22
CA ALA A 371 -10.06 -18.71 -41.44
C ALA A 371 -11.43 -18.04 -41.56
N ALA A 372 -11.99 -17.55 -40.44
CA ALA A 372 -13.27 -16.86 -40.37
C ALA A 372 -13.15 -15.34 -40.50
N GLN A 373 -11.93 -14.78 -40.45
CA GLN A 373 -11.59 -13.38 -40.70
C GLN A 373 -11.21 -13.14 -42.14
#